data_8c3ec22d6526a4d372f56a8c799b007f
#
_entry.id   8c3ec22d6526a4d372f56a8c799b007f
#
_cell.length_a   1.000
_cell.length_b   1.000
_cell.length_c   1.000
_cell.angle_alpha   90.00
_cell.angle_beta   90.00
_cell.angle_gamma   90.00
#
_symmetry.space_group_name_H-M   'P 1'
#
loop_
_entity.id
_entity.type
_entity.pdbx_description
1 polymer ?
#
loop_
_entity_poly.entity_id
_entity_poly.type
_entity_poly.pdbx_seq_one_letter_code
_entity_poly.pdbx_strand_id
1 'polypeptide(L)'
;MDKPQSPLFGQPQGLQNAQNMVHDWIQTYGVRYFDPLTNNAILMEEVGEMARIMARTYGEQSFKAGESAEQLGSEMADVLWVLLCLANQCGIDLEQELQASLAKKTKRDEQRHRENPKLI
;
A
#
# COMPACT_ATOMS: atom_id res chain seq x y z
N MET A 1 -10.33 -1.52 -20.52
CA MET A 1 -10.84 -2.85 -20.11
C MET A 1 -11.12 -2.82 -18.61
N ASP A 2 -12.36 -3.06 -18.24
CA ASP A 2 -12.74 -3.06 -16.84
C ASP A 2 -12.12 -4.24 -16.12
N LYS A 3 -11.50 -3.98 -14.97
CA LYS A 3 -11.00 -5.06 -14.13
C LYS A 3 -12.19 -5.78 -13.48
N PRO A 4 -12.14 -7.11 -13.38
CA PRO A 4 -13.20 -7.83 -12.69
C PRO A 4 -13.29 -7.37 -11.23
N GLN A 5 -14.49 -7.04 -10.78
CA GLN A 5 -14.75 -6.66 -9.41
C GLN A 5 -15.25 -7.88 -8.63
N SER A 6 -14.85 -7.97 -7.37
CA SER A 6 -15.44 -8.96 -6.49
C SER A 6 -16.92 -8.63 -6.27
N PRO A 7 -17.86 -9.57 -6.59
CA PRO A 7 -19.28 -9.30 -6.38
C PRO A 7 -19.66 -9.15 -4.91
N LEU A 8 -18.77 -9.54 -3.98
CA LEU A 8 -19.06 -9.51 -2.54
C LEU A 8 -18.61 -8.22 -1.86
N PHE A 9 -17.64 -7.49 -2.45
CA PHE A 9 -16.98 -6.43 -1.72
C PHE A 9 -17.10 -5.04 -2.35
N GLY A 10 -17.53 -4.94 -3.60
CA GLY A 10 -17.62 -3.65 -4.28
C GLY A 10 -16.27 -2.95 -4.41
N GLN A 11 -16.28 -1.63 -4.55
CA GLN A 11 -15.08 -0.80 -4.70
C GLN A 11 -14.71 -0.12 -3.38
N PRO A 12 -13.42 -0.06 -3.02
CA PRO A 12 -12.98 0.69 -1.85
C PRO A 12 -13.26 2.19 -2.02
N GLN A 13 -13.74 2.82 -0.94
CA GLN A 13 -14.05 4.24 -0.90
C GLN A 13 -13.39 4.89 0.31
N GLY A 14 -12.09 5.07 0.24
CA GLY A 14 -11.28 5.60 1.32
C GLY A 14 -10.60 4.52 2.14
N LEU A 15 -9.67 4.92 2.99
CA LEU A 15 -8.83 3.99 3.75
C LEU A 15 -9.60 3.20 4.80
N GLN A 16 -10.50 3.85 5.53
CA GLN A 16 -11.30 3.15 6.54
C GLN A 16 -12.15 2.06 5.90
N ASN A 17 -12.79 2.38 4.78
CA ASN A 17 -13.57 1.42 4.03
C ASN A 17 -12.68 0.29 3.49
N ALA A 18 -11.50 0.62 2.96
CA ALA A 18 -10.54 -0.39 2.49
C ALA A 18 -10.12 -1.33 3.63
N GLN A 19 -9.86 -0.80 4.82
CA GLN A 19 -9.53 -1.64 5.99
C GLN A 19 -10.68 -2.60 6.32
N ASN A 20 -11.91 -2.11 6.30
CA ASN A 20 -13.09 -2.94 6.56
C ASN A 20 -13.24 -4.03 5.50
N MET A 21 -13.04 -3.68 4.23
CA MET A 21 -13.13 -4.65 3.12
C MET A 21 -12.07 -5.74 3.22
N VAL A 22 -10.85 -5.38 3.58
CA VAL A 22 -9.78 -6.37 3.81
C VAL A 22 -10.14 -7.30 4.97
N HIS A 23 -10.64 -6.72 6.06
CA HIS A 23 -11.07 -7.52 7.21
C HIS A 23 -12.16 -8.53 6.83
N ASP A 24 -13.18 -8.08 6.11
CA ASP A 24 -14.27 -8.94 5.67
C ASP A 24 -13.78 -10.05 4.73
N TRP A 25 -12.83 -9.73 3.85
CA TRP A 25 -12.23 -10.72 2.97
C TRP A 25 -11.47 -11.79 3.77
N ILE A 26 -10.67 -11.38 4.76
CA ILE A 26 -9.96 -12.32 5.63
C ILE A 26 -10.95 -13.23 6.36
N GLN A 27 -12.02 -12.68 6.89
CA GLN A 27 -13.04 -13.47 7.59
C GLN A 27 -13.78 -14.44 6.64
N THR A 28 -13.97 -14.04 5.40
CA THR A 28 -14.73 -14.84 4.43
C THR A 28 -13.88 -15.90 3.73
N TYR A 29 -12.67 -15.53 3.31
CA TYR A 29 -11.82 -16.39 2.46
C TYR A 29 -10.48 -16.74 3.10
N GLY A 30 -9.91 -15.84 3.91
CA GLY A 30 -8.57 -16.03 4.46
C GLY A 30 -8.51 -16.85 5.73
N VAL A 31 -9.64 -17.18 6.30
CA VAL A 31 -9.81 -17.88 7.58
C VAL A 31 -9.42 -16.98 8.76
N ARG A 32 -8.20 -16.52 8.83
CA ARG A 32 -7.70 -15.58 9.84
C ARG A 32 -6.47 -14.83 9.31
N TYR A 33 -6.09 -13.77 9.99
CA TYR A 33 -4.81 -13.11 9.74
C TYR A 33 -3.65 -14.03 10.10
N PHE A 34 -2.56 -13.90 9.37
CA PHE A 34 -1.29 -14.44 9.86
C PHE A 34 -0.87 -13.66 11.11
N ASP A 35 0.05 -14.24 11.88
CA ASP A 35 0.66 -13.53 13.00
C ASP A 35 1.22 -12.17 12.54
N PRO A 36 1.12 -11.10 13.37
CA PRO A 36 1.63 -9.78 12.96
C PRO A 36 3.09 -9.75 12.54
N LEU A 37 3.95 -10.54 13.18
CA LEU A 37 5.35 -10.62 12.77
C LEU A 37 5.51 -11.30 11.41
N THR A 38 4.70 -12.30 11.12
CA THR A 38 4.66 -12.94 9.80
C THR A 38 4.19 -11.95 8.75
N ASN A 39 3.13 -11.21 9.03
CA ASN A 39 2.65 -10.18 8.10
C ASN A 39 3.68 -9.07 7.89
N ASN A 40 4.44 -8.72 8.92
CA ASN A 40 5.53 -7.76 8.76
C ASN A 40 6.62 -8.28 7.81
N ALA A 41 6.98 -9.56 7.92
CA ALA A 41 7.93 -10.18 7.00
C ALA A 41 7.39 -10.19 5.56
N ILE A 42 6.11 -10.51 5.39
CA ILE A 42 5.45 -10.47 4.09
C ILE A 42 5.45 -9.05 3.52
N LEU A 43 5.20 -8.03 4.36
CA LEU A 43 5.28 -6.63 3.93
C LEU A 43 6.66 -6.31 3.34
N MET A 44 7.72 -6.76 3.98
CA MET A 44 9.08 -6.55 3.47
C MET A 44 9.30 -7.26 2.13
N GLU A 45 8.78 -8.47 1.97
CA GLU A 45 8.83 -9.18 0.69
C GLU A 45 8.09 -8.41 -0.40
N GLU A 46 6.88 -7.92 -0.13
CA GLU A 46 6.08 -7.19 -1.11
C GLU A 46 6.73 -5.84 -1.48
N VAL A 47 7.33 -5.16 -0.50
CA VAL A 47 8.10 -3.93 -0.76
C VAL A 47 9.29 -4.25 -1.67
N GLY A 48 9.97 -5.37 -1.44
CA GLY A 48 11.06 -5.84 -2.29
C GLY A 48 10.61 -6.13 -3.72
N GLU A 49 9.44 -6.76 -3.89
CA GLU A 49 8.84 -7.02 -5.21
C GLU A 49 8.55 -5.73 -5.95
N MET A 50 7.94 -4.76 -5.26
CA MET A 50 7.67 -3.42 -5.82
C MET A 50 8.99 -2.73 -6.21
N ALA A 51 9.99 -2.78 -5.32
CA ALA A 51 11.29 -2.15 -5.56
C ALA A 51 11.99 -2.75 -6.78
N ARG A 52 11.86 -4.07 -6.98
CA ARG A 52 12.42 -4.75 -8.14
C ARG A 52 11.81 -4.21 -9.44
N ILE A 53 10.50 -4.09 -9.51
CA ILE A 53 9.82 -3.56 -10.70
C ILE A 53 10.18 -2.09 -10.92
N MET A 54 10.25 -1.30 -9.85
CA MET A 54 10.70 0.11 -9.91
C MET A 54 12.10 0.25 -10.50
N ALA A 55 13.05 -0.56 -10.01
CA ALA A 55 14.42 -0.52 -10.48
C ALA A 55 14.55 -0.91 -11.95
N ARG A 56 13.71 -1.84 -12.41
CA ARG A 56 13.72 -2.29 -13.81
C ARG A 56 12.94 -1.37 -14.73
N THR A 57 11.94 -0.66 -14.22
CA THR A 57 11.17 0.31 -15.01
C THR A 57 11.94 1.61 -15.21
N TYR A 58 12.55 2.12 -14.15
CA TYR A 58 13.15 3.46 -14.13
C TYR A 58 14.65 3.47 -13.91
N GLY A 59 15.24 2.34 -13.57
CA GLY A 59 16.67 2.22 -13.31
C GLY A 59 17.42 1.51 -14.42
N GLU A 60 18.58 1.00 -14.08
CA GLU A 60 19.51 0.39 -15.06
C GLU A 60 19.38 -1.12 -15.16
N GLN A 61 18.55 -1.75 -14.34
CA GLN A 61 18.31 -3.19 -14.41
C GLN A 61 17.28 -3.53 -15.47
N SER A 62 17.47 -4.68 -16.12
CA SER A 62 16.56 -5.17 -17.14
C SER A 62 15.52 -6.12 -16.54
N PHE A 63 14.34 -6.15 -17.14
CA PHE A 63 13.29 -7.10 -16.75
C PHE A 63 13.73 -8.54 -17.05
N LYS A 64 13.32 -9.45 -16.17
CA LYS A 64 13.39 -10.88 -16.45
C LYS A 64 12.24 -11.28 -17.37
N ALA A 65 12.34 -12.47 -17.95
CA ALA A 65 11.26 -13.03 -18.75
C ALA A 65 9.94 -13.06 -17.94
N GLY A 66 8.88 -12.55 -18.53
CA GLY A 66 7.58 -12.48 -17.89
C GLY A 66 7.33 -11.26 -16.99
N GLU A 67 8.35 -10.42 -16.77
CA GLU A 67 8.20 -9.19 -16.02
C GLU A 67 7.99 -7.98 -16.93
N SER A 68 7.21 -6.99 -16.48
CA SER A 68 7.03 -5.73 -17.19
C SER A 68 6.64 -4.60 -16.23
N ALA A 69 6.73 -3.36 -16.70
CA ALA A 69 6.30 -2.18 -15.96
C ALA A 69 4.81 -2.22 -15.58
N GLU A 70 4.01 -2.99 -16.31
CA GLU A 70 2.57 -3.15 -16.04
C GLU A 70 2.29 -3.81 -14.69
N GLN A 71 3.27 -4.52 -14.12
CA GLN A 71 3.14 -5.19 -12.82
C GLN A 71 3.28 -4.22 -11.65
N LEU A 72 3.75 -2.99 -11.87
CA LEU A 72 4.03 -2.06 -10.77
C LEU A 72 2.77 -1.76 -9.94
N GLY A 73 1.64 -1.50 -10.59
CA GLY A 73 0.39 -1.23 -9.87
C GLY A 73 -0.05 -2.41 -8.99
N SER A 74 0.09 -3.63 -9.51
CA SER A 74 -0.22 -4.84 -8.77
C SER A 74 0.67 -5.00 -7.55
N GLU A 75 1.97 -4.75 -7.70
CA GLU A 75 2.93 -4.85 -6.58
C GLU A 75 2.65 -3.78 -5.52
N MET A 76 2.28 -2.56 -5.92
CA MET A 76 1.87 -1.52 -4.99
C MET A 76 0.60 -1.92 -4.23
N ALA A 77 -0.37 -2.53 -4.91
CA ALA A 77 -1.59 -3.03 -4.28
C ALA A 77 -1.27 -4.12 -3.25
N ASP A 78 -0.32 -4.99 -3.53
CA ASP A 78 0.09 -6.05 -2.59
C ASP A 78 0.73 -5.46 -1.34
N VAL A 79 1.55 -4.41 -1.48
CA VAL A 79 2.12 -3.67 -0.34
C VAL A 79 0.99 -3.07 0.51
N LEU A 80 0.05 -2.40 -0.14
CA LEU A 80 -1.08 -1.78 0.55
C LEU A 80 -1.94 -2.83 1.27
N TRP A 81 -2.20 -3.97 0.63
CA TRP A 81 -2.97 -5.06 1.22
C TRP A 81 -2.38 -5.50 2.56
N VAL A 82 -1.09 -5.79 2.60
CA VAL A 82 -0.45 -6.27 3.84
C VAL A 82 -0.46 -5.17 4.90
N LEU A 83 -0.24 -3.93 4.51
CA LEU A 83 -0.29 -2.80 5.44
C LEU A 83 -1.68 -2.64 6.05
N LEU A 84 -2.74 -2.80 5.26
CA LEU A 84 -4.12 -2.77 5.75
C LEU A 84 -4.39 -3.93 6.71
N CYS A 85 -3.88 -5.12 6.43
CA CYS A 85 -3.96 -6.26 7.35
C CYS A 85 -3.30 -5.94 8.69
N LEU A 86 -2.09 -5.39 8.67
CA LEU A 86 -1.37 -5.03 9.89
C LEU A 86 -2.11 -3.95 10.69
N ALA A 87 -2.63 -2.94 10.00
CA ALA A 87 -3.40 -1.88 10.67
C ALA A 87 -4.62 -2.48 11.38
N ASN A 88 -5.34 -3.38 10.71
CA ASN A 88 -6.49 -4.05 11.32
C ASN A 88 -6.09 -4.86 12.54
N GLN A 89 -5.00 -5.62 12.45
CA GLN A 89 -4.50 -6.44 13.57
C GLN A 89 -4.09 -5.61 14.78
N CYS A 90 -3.55 -4.43 14.53
CA CYS A 90 -3.02 -3.55 15.58
C CYS A 90 -4.06 -2.52 16.07
N GLY A 91 -5.27 -2.56 15.54
CA GLY A 91 -6.32 -1.62 15.93
C GLY A 91 -6.04 -0.17 15.50
N ILE A 92 -5.36 0.00 14.37
CA ILE A 92 -4.96 1.32 13.86
C ILE A 92 -5.92 1.74 12.74
N ASP A 93 -6.42 2.98 12.84
CA ASP A 93 -7.19 3.63 11.78
C ASP A 93 -6.24 4.44 10.91
N LEU A 94 -5.89 3.91 9.74
CA LEU A 94 -4.94 4.57 8.84
C LEU A 94 -5.46 5.87 8.25
N GLU A 95 -6.78 6.04 8.13
CA GLU A 95 -7.35 7.29 7.66
C GLU A 95 -7.07 8.41 8.65
N GLN A 96 -7.28 8.18 9.95
CA GLN A 96 -6.95 9.14 10.99
C GLN A 96 -5.45 9.38 11.07
N GLU A 97 -4.66 8.32 10.99
CA GLU A 97 -3.19 8.45 11.05
C GLU A 97 -2.65 9.25 9.86
N LEU A 98 -3.20 9.04 8.67
CA LEU A 98 -2.80 9.81 7.49
C LEU A 98 -3.19 11.27 7.62
N GLN A 99 -4.40 11.56 8.12
CA GLN A 99 -4.84 12.93 8.37
C GLN A 99 -3.91 13.63 9.37
N ALA A 100 -3.56 12.96 10.46
CA ALA A 100 -2.63 13.49 11.45
C ALA A 100 -1.24 13.73 10.85
N SER A 101 -0.78 12.80 10.01
CA SER A 101 0.50 12.92 9.31
C SER A 101 0.53 14.11 8.35
N LEU A 102 -0.55 14.31 7.59
CA LEU A 102 -0.67 15.46 6.68
C LEU A 102 -0.62 16.79 7.45
N ALA A 103 -1.35 16.89 8.55
CA ALA A 103 -1.36 18.09 9.38
C ALA A 103 0.04 18.37 9.96
N LYS A 104 0.70 17.33 10.46
CA LYS A 104 2.05 17.42 11.00
C LYS A 104 3.07 17.87 9.96
N LYS A 105 3.01 17.29 8.77
CA LYS A 105 3.91 17.64 7.66
C LYS A 105 3.67 19.06 7.18
N THR A 106 2.41 19.47 7.08
CA THR A 106 2.06 20.84 6.69
C THR A 106 2.65 21.85 7.68
N LYS A 107 2.46 21.62 8.97
CA LYS A 107 2.99 22.51 10.00
C LYS A 107 4.52 22.58 9.97
N ARG A 108 5.19 21.43 9.76
CA ARG A 108 6.66 21.36 9.79
C ARG A 108 7.29 21.95 8.53
N ASP A 109 6.74 21.61 7.35
CA ASP A 109 7.43 21.74 6.08
C ASP A 109 6.82 22.79 5.14
N GLU A 110 5.68 23.39 5.47
CA GLU A 110 4.97 24.31 4.59
C GLU A 110 5.87 25.42 4.03
N GLN A 111 6.58 26.12 4.91
CA GLN A 111 7.47 27.20 4.50
C GLN A 111 8.84 26.68 4.07
N ARG A 112 9.32 25.63 4.72
CA ARG A 112 10.61 25.03 4.44
C ARG A 112 10.75 24.59 2.97
N HIS A 113 9.73 23.95 2.41
CA HIS A 113 9.78 23.53 1.01
C HIS A 113 9.62 24.69 0.03
N ARG A 114 8.79 25.68 0.37
CA ARG A 114 8.65 26.89 -0.45
C ARG A 114 9.95 27.68 -0.56
N GLU A 115 10.75 27.67 0.48
CA GLU A 115 12.04 28.38 0.55
C GLU A 115 13.22 27.54 0.05
N ASN A 116 13.00 26.27 -0.27
CA ASN A 116 14.06 25.38 -0.72
C ASN A 116 14.33 25.57 -2.22
N PRO A 117 15.51 26.14 -2.61
CA PRO A 117 15.81 26.41 -4.01
C PRO A 117 15.90 25.14 -4.87
N LYS A 118 16.12 23.97 -4.25
CA LYS A 118 16.19 22.70 -4.98
C LYS A 118 14.81 22.20 -5.47
N LEU A 119 13.71 22.76 -4.93
CA LEU A 119 12.35 22.36 -5.28
C LEU A 119 11.67 23.33 -6.24
N ILE A 120 12.32 24.44 -6.58
CA ILE A 120 11.78 25.49 -7.46
C ILE A 120 12.22 25.25 -8.91
#